data_ef46becf0b8df4ccfe10a280727b864b
#
_entry.id   ef46becf0b8df4ccfe10a280727b864b
#
_cell.length_a   1.000
_cell.length_b   1.000
_cell.length_c   1.000
_cell.angle_alpha   90.00
_cell.angle_beta   90.00
_cell.angle_gamma   90.00
#
_symmetry.space_group_name_H-M   'P 1'
#
loop_
_entity.id
_entity.type
_entity.pdbx_description
1 polymer ?
#
loop_
_entity_poly.entity_id
_entity_poly.type
_entity_poly.pdbx_seq_one_letter_code
_entity_poly.pdbx_strand_id
1 'polypeptide(L)'
;MSRRTPSLPARLSREVVDRCVDELVAATDAVFAALEQMARPLAAAWTGGPRPLTTAHLTSLQTHVVDSMMAHSTFNGAGYVLAEPALADRPRYLEWWSRTPEGFEPLVLNLDPEAPDYYDYYGKDWFAAGLLHQQRCAAGPLIDLPCSNVCILTCSTPVVVDGVFVGIAGADVALAKLEPSLLPPMRRLGAPAVLINAERRVILSNDARWTTGERVAAFDGDDEASWQDIVEVTADLGWRLAIAVA
;
A
#
# COMPACT_ATOMS: atom_id res chain seq x y z
N MET A 1 -12.41 47.04 -28.31
CA MET A 1 -12.36 45.61 -27.92
C MET A 1 -11.49 45.51 -26.67
N SER A 2 -12.13 45.41 -25.51
CA SER A 2 -11.43 45.30 -24.23
C SER A 2 -10.96 43.83 -24.03
N ARG A 3 -9.65 43.63 -23.96
CA ARG A 3 -9.07 42.32 -23.60
C ARG A 3 -9.39 42.07 -22.12
N ARG A 4 -10.30 41.12 -21.81
CA ARG A 4 -10.45 40.63 -20.47
C ARG A 4 -9.13 39.93 -20.09
N THR A 5 -8.43 40.47 -19.12
CA THR A 5 -7.32 39.83 -18.44
C THR A 5 -7.89 38.57 -17.79
N PRO A 6 -7.34 37.35 -18.04
CA PRO A 6 -7.79 36.17 -17.32
C PRO A 6 -7.55 36.42 -15.84
N SER A 7 -8.61 36.34 -15.03
CA SER A 7 -8.49 36.34 -13.57
C SER A 7 -7.71 35.08 -13.17
N LEU A 8 -6.65 35.26 -12.36
CA LEU A 8 -6.00 34.14 -11.72
C LEU A 8 -7.07 33.25 -11.04
N PRO A 9 -7.00 31.93 -11.24
CA PRO A 9 -7.93 31.01 -10.56
C PRO A 9 -7.87 31.26 -9.05
N ALA A 10 -9.05 31.32 -8.42
CA ALA A 10 -9.14 31.52 -6.99
C ALA A 10 -8.44 30.35 -6.28
N ARG A 11 -7.51 30.66 -5.36
CA ARG A 11 -6.88 29.65 -4.50
C ARG A 11 -7.96 28.88 -3.75
N LEU A 12 -7.82 27.54 -3.69
CA LEU A 12 -8.73 26.71 -2.89
C LEU A 12 -8.68 27.14 -1.41
N SER A 13 -9.82 27.08 -0.74
CA SER A 13 -9.83 27.32 0.69
C SER A 13 -9.12 26.19 1.43
N ARG A 14 -8.39 26.52 2.48
CA ARG A 14 -7.69 25.54 3.32
C ARG A 14 -8.63 24.45 3.83
N GLU A 15 -9.84 24.82 4.25
CA GLU A 15 -10.85 23.87 4.72
C GLU A 15 -11.22 22.79 3.69
N VAL A 16 -11.30 23.14 2.40
CA VAL A 16 -11.61 22.18 1.32
C VAL A 16 -10.46 21.22 1.13
N VAL A 17 -9.21 21.72 1.17
CA VAL A 17 -8.01 20.89 1.03
C VAL A 17 -7.88 19.94 2.22
N ASP A 18 -8.01 20.46 3.45
CA ASP A 18 -7.89 19.69 4.69
C ASP A 18 -8.93 18.56 4.73
N ARG A 19 -10.19 18.84 4.35
CA ARG A 19 -11.24 17.80 4.24
C ARG A 19 -10.89 16.72 3.23
N CYS A 20 -10.32 17.10 2.08
CA CYS A 20 -9.85 16.12 1.09
C CYS A 20 -8.76 15.23 1.68
N VAL A 21 -7.78 15.81 2.36
CA VAL A 21 -6.68 15.09 3.00
C VAL A 21 -7.21 14.14 4.07
N ASP A 22 -8.11 14.60 4.95
CA ASP A 22 -8.72 13.77 6.00
C ASP A 22 -9.42 12.53 5.43
N GLU A 23 -10.14 12.68 4.33
CA GLU A 23 -10.81 11.56 3.67
C GLU A 23 -9.82 10.59 2.99
N LEU A 24 -8.74 11.10 2.39
CA LEU A 24 -7.68 10.27 1.83
C LEU A 24 -6.95 9.48 2.93
N VAL A 25 -6.65 10.13 4.06
CA VAL A 25 -6.08 9.50 5.26
C VAL A 25 -7.01 8.40 5.77
N ALA A 26 -8.30 8.70 5.96
CA ALA A 26 -9.28 7.73 6.45
C ALA A 26 -9.40 6.50 5.53
N ALA A 27 -9.38 6.69 4.20
CA ALA A 27 -9.41 5.60 3.24
C ALA A 27 -8.15 4.72 3.29
N THR A 28 -6.99 5.34 3.49
CA THR A 28 -5.70 4.66 3.65
C THR A 28 -5.65 3.89 4.96
N ASP A 29 -6.03 4.54 6.07
CA ASP A 29 -6.02 3.93 7.41
C ASP A 29 -6.99 2.74 7.51
N ALA A 30 -8.09 2.74 6.76
CA ALA A 30 -9.01 1.61 6.68
C ALA A 30 -8.32 0.33 6.13
N VAL A 31 -7.41 0.47 5.15
CA VAL A 31 -6.60 -0.64 4.64
C VAL A 31 -5.67 -1.17 5.73
N PHE A 32 -4.96 -0.29 6.42
CA PHE A 32 -4.01 -0.70 7.45
C PHE A 32 -4.70 -1.26 8.70
N ALA A 33 -5.86 -0.75 9.08
CA ALA A 33 -6.66 -1.32 10.17
C ALA A 33 -7.08 -2.77 9.86
N ALA A 34 -7.40 -3.10 8.62
CA ALA A 34 -7.67 -4.46 8.20
C ALA A 34 -6.43 -5.36 8.29
N LEU A 35 -5.25 -4.85 7.89
CA LEU A 35 -3.99 -5.56 8.01
C LEU A 35 -3.58 -5.78 9.48
N GLU A 36 -3.80 -4.81 10.35
CA GLU A 36 -3.55 -4.94 11.79
C GLU A 36 -4.45 -6.01 12.42
N GLN A 37 -5.72 -6.08 11.99
CA GLN A 37 -6.62 -7.17 12.43
C GLN A 37 -6.10 -8.53 11.96
N MET A 38 -5.65 -8.62 10.71
CA MET A 38 -5.07 -9.84 10.15
C MET A 38 -3.74 -10.21 10.84
N ALA A 39 -2.96 -9.25 11.33
CA ALA A 39 -1.70 -9.49 12.05
C ALA A 39 -1.90 -10.17 13.42
N ARG A 40 -3.04 -9.95 14.09
CA ARG A 40 -3.29 -10.45 15.45
C ARG A 40 -3.20 -11.97 15.60
N PRO A 41 -3.76 -12.81 14.71
CA PRO A 41 -3.59 -14.27 14.81
C PRO A 41 -2.14 -14.72 14.75
N LEU A 42 -1.29 -14.11 13.91
CA LEU A 42 0.14 -14.41 13.86
C LEU A 42 0.84 -14.01 15.16
N ALA A 43 0.56 -12.84 15.70
CA ALA A 43 1.09 -12.39 16.97
C ALA A 43 0.65 -13.31 18.12
N ALA A 44 -0.61 -13.76 18.14
CA ALA A 44 -1.14 -14.71 19.13
C ALA A 44 -0.47 -16.08 19.01
N ALA A 45 -0.28 -16.60 17.80
CA ALA A 45 0.43 -17.84 17.56
C ALA A 45 1.88 -17.77 18.07
N TRP A 46 2.57 -16.65 17.85
CA TRP A 46 3.92 -16.42 18.36
C TRP A 46 3.96 -16.39 19.89
N THR A 47 2.99 -15.75 20.54
CA THR A 47 2.94 -15.63 22.01
C THR A 47 2.54 -16.93 22.69
N GLY A 48 1.54 -17.63 22.18
CA GLY A 48 0.93 -18.82 22.80
C GLY A 48 1.48 -20.17 22.34
N GLY A 49 2.33 -20.16 21.29
CA GLY A 49 2.86 -21.37 20.65
C GLY A 49 4.32 -21.67 20.99
N PRO A 50 4.86 -22.75 20.41
CA PRO A 50 6.30 -23.04 20.46
C PRO A 50 7.07 -21.98 19.70
N ARG A 51 8.32 -21.71 20.14
CA ARG A 51 9.23 -20.78 19.47
C ARG A 51 10.51 -21.49 19.10
N PRO A 52 10.95 -21.37 17.83
CA PRO A 52 10.26 -20.77 16.70
C PRO A 52 9.00 -21.54 16.27
N LEU A 53 8.12 -20.89 15.48
CA LEU A 53 6.96 -21.51 14.87
C LEU A 53 7.37 -22.58 13.83
N THR A 54 6.41 -23.23 13.20
CA THR A 54 6.62 -24.08 12.02
C THR A 54 5.66 -23.67 10.90
N THR A 55 5.92 -24.11 9.68
CA THR A 55 5.03 -23.87 8.53
C THR A 55 3.62 -24.38 8.80
N ALA A 56 3.46 -25.51 9.53
CA ALA A 56 2.16 -26.04 9.92
C ALA A 56 1.34 -25.07 10.81
N HIS A 57 2.00 -24.28 11.66
CA HIS A 57 1.33 -23.23 12.44
C HIS A 57 0.79 -22.13 11.52
N LEU A 58 1.56 -21.72 10.49
CA LEU A 58 1.09 -20.70 9.55
C LEU A 58 -0.05 -21.21 8.67
N THR A 59 0.03 -22.43 8.17
CA THR A 59 -1.07 -23.05 7.42
C THR A 59 -2.36 -23.08 8.24
N SER A 60 -2.28 -23.23 9.57
CA SER A 60 -3.46 -23.15 10.43
C SER A 60 -4.09 -21.75 10.50
N LEU A 61 -3.34 -20.69 10.11
CA LEU A 61 -3.81 -19.32 10.06
C LEU A 61 -4.42 -18.90 8.71
N GLN A 62 -4.39 -19.78 7.70
CA GLN A 62 -4.89 -19.48 6.35
C GLN A 62 -6.36 -18.98 6.34
N THR A 63 -7.20 -19.52 7.22
CA THR A 63 -8.61 -19.10 7.32
C THR A 63 -8.74 -17.63 7.67
N HIS A 64 -7.87 -17.10 8.53
CA HIS A 64 -7.88 -15.68 8.88
C HIS A 64 -7.48 -14.79 7.70
N VAL A 65 -6.57 -15.26 6.84
CA VAL A 65 -6.19 -14.56 5.60
C VAL A 65 -7.36 -14.55 4.64
N VAL A 66 -7.96 -15.70 4.36
CA VAL A 66 -9.10 -15.83 3.45
C VAL A 66 -10.30 -15.03 3.96
N ASP A 67 -10.63 -15.11 5.24
CA ASP A 67 -11.71 -14.31 5.87
C ASP A 67 -11.46 -12.81 5.71
N SER A 68 -10.23 -12.36 5.90
CA SER A 68 -9.84 -10.96 5.67
C SER A 68 -10.05 -10.56 4.20
N MET A 69 -9.64 -11.40 3.25
CA MET A 69 -9.84 -11.15 1.83
C MET A 69 -11.32 -11.16 1.42
N MET A 70 -12.15 -12.00 2.07
CA MET A 70 -13.61 -11.99 1.87
C MET A 70 -14.24 -10.70 2.38
N ALA A 71 -13.81 -10.22 3.55
CA ALA A 71 -14.31 -8.98 4.15
C ALA A 71 -13.85 -7.72 3.38
N HIS A 72 -12.67 -7.76 2.76
CA HIS A 72 -12.06 -6.63 2.07
C HIS A 72 -11.88 -6.94 0.57
N SER A 73 -12.86 -6.55 -0.24
CA SER A 73 -12.85 -6.79 -1.69
C SER A 73 -11.70 -6.06 -2.43
N THR A 74 -11.08 -5.06 -1.81
CA THR A 74 -9.91 -4.35 -2.33
C THR A 74 -8.64 -5.22 -2.30
N PHE A 75 -8.58 -6.24 -1.43
CA PHE A 75 -7.45 -7.16 -1.35
C PHE A 75 -7.51 -8.16 -2.51
N ASN A 76 -6.52 -8.09 -3.38
CA ASN A 76 -6.33 -8.99 -4.51
C ASN A 76 -5.47 -10.19 -4.11
N GLY A 77 -4.52 -9.98 -3.21
CA GLY A 77 -3.76 -10.98 -2.49
C GLY A 77 -3.56 -10.54 -1.04
N ALA A 78 -3.36 -11.49 -0.13
CA ALA A 78 -3.02 -11.19 1.25
C ALA A 78 -2.32 -12.38 1.93
N GLY A 79 -1.59 -12.09 3.02
CA GLY A 79 -0.92 -13.15 3.77
C GLY A 79 0.06 -12.66 4.81
N TYR A 80 0.86 -13.61 5.26
CA TYR A 80 1.96 -13.40 6.21
C TYR A 80 3.30 -13.70 5.53
N VAL A 81 4.30 -12.86 5.78
CA VAL A 81 5.67 -13.10 5.34
C VAL A 81 6.58 -13.05 6.55
N LEU A 82 7.31 -14.14 6.80
CA LEU A 82 8.04 -14.36 8.04
C LEU A 82 9.49 -13.92 7.94
N ALA A 83 10.00 -13.36 9.05
CA ALA A 83 11.40 -13.05 9.22
C ALA A 83 12.20 -14.31 9.65
N GLU A 84 13.48 -14.35 9.34
CA GLU A 84 14.41 -15.31 9.93
C GLU A 84 14.77 -14.87 11.36
N PRO A 85 14.79 -15.75 12.35
CA PRO A 85 14.50 -17.19 12.36
C PRO A 85 13.10 -17.50 12.97
N ALA A 86 12.04 -16.90 12.45
CA ALA A 86 10.69 -17.09 13.02
C ALA A 86 10.17 -18.53 12.87
N LEU A 87 10.68 -19.29 11.90
CA LEU A 87 10.32 -20.70 11.69
C LEU A 87 11.47 -21.65 12.02
N ALA A 88 11.12 -22.82 12.59
CA ALA A 88 12.06 -23.89 12.91
C ALA A 88 12.41 -24.78 11.73
N ASP A 89 11.48 -24.94 10.79
CA ASP A 89 11.53 -25.92 9.70
C ASP A 89 11.90 -25.31 8.35
N ARG A 90 11.85 -23.98 8.23
CA ARG A 90 12.26 -23.26 7.01
C ARG A 90 12.87 -21.89 7.37
N PRO A 91 13.98 -21.49 6.72
CA PRO A 91 14.56 -20.16 6.94
C PRO A 91 13.68 -19.03 6.39
N ARG A 92 12.99 -19.29 5.26
CA ARG A 92 12.14 -18.31 4.58
C ARG A 92 10.80 -18.92 4.22
N TYR A 93 9.73 -18.18 4.46
CA TYR A 93 8.38 -18.63 4.17
C TYR A 93 7.40 -17.48 4.07
N LEU A 94 6.43 -17.64 3.18
CA LEU A 94 5.23 -16.82 3.12
C LEU A 94 4.00 -17.73 3.07
N GLU A 95 2.98 -17.36 3.81
CA GLU A 95 1.62 -17.89 3.70
C GLU A 95 0.80 -16.84 2.99
N TRP A 96 0.69 -16.94 1.66
CA TRP A 96 0.06 -15.92 0.83
C TRP A 96 -1.02 -16.51 -0.05
N TRP A 97 -2.13 -15.83 -0.14
CA TRP A 97 -3.29 -16.23 -0.92
C TRP A 97 -3.64 -15.16 -1.93
N SER A 98 -4.00 -15.57 -3.15
CA SER A 98 -4.41 -14.71 -4.24
C SER A 98 -5.87 -14.93 -4.57
N ARG A 99 -6.58 -13.86 -4.92
CA ARG A 99 -7.95 -13.92 -5.39
C ARG A 99 -7.98 -14.32 -6.85
N THR A 100 -8.76 -15.36 -7.17
CA THR A 100 -9.01 -15.81 -8.54
C THR A 100 -10.52 -15.71 -8.86
N PRO A 101 -10.94 -15.88 -10.12
CA PRO A 101 -12.36 -15.95 -10.46
C PRO A 101 -13.09 -17.12 -9.76
N GLU A 102 -12.36 -18.20 -9.45
CA GLU A 102 -12.87 -19.40 -8.81
C GLU A 102 -12.86 -19.33 -7.28
N GLY A 103 -12.18 -18.34 -6.69
CA GLY A 103 -12.08 -18.17 -5.25
C GLY A 103 -10.75 -17.64 -4.77
N PHE A 104 -10.06 -18.41 -3.94
CA PHE A 104 -8.75 -18.05 -3.39
C PHE A 104 -7.78 -19.21 -3.55
N GLU A 105 -6.58 -18.93 -4.03
CA GLU A 105 -5.53 -19.92 -4.26
C GLU A 105 -4.24 -19.52 -3.55
N PRO A 106 -3.47 -20.49 -2.99
CA PRO A 106 -2.19 -20.20 -2.40
C PRO A 106 -1.18 -19.77 -3.46
N LEU A 107 -0.43 -18.69 -3.18
CA LEU A 107 0.70 -18.29 -4.00
C LEU A 107 1.92 -19.13 -3.64
N VAL A 108 2.50 -19.78 -4.64
CA VAL A 108 3.73 -20.58 -4.48
C VAL A 108 4.87 -19.87 -5.19
N LEU A 109 5.87 -19.42 -4.41
CA LEU A 109 7.09 -18.80 -4.92
C LEU A 109 8.31 -19.63 -4.53
N ASN A 110 9.35 -19.59 -5.36
CA ASN A 110 10.62 -20.21 -5.03
C ASN A 110 11.40 -19.29 -4.06
N LEU A 111 11.58 -19.75 -2.83
CA LEU A 111 12.27 -19.02 -1.77
C LEU A 111 13.69 -19.57 -1.49
N ASP A 112 14.20 -20.47 -2.32
CA ASP A 112 15.57 -21.00 -2.21
C ASP A 112 16.57 -19.97 -2.80
N PRO A 113 17.47 -19.38 -2.00
CA PRO A 113 18.43 -18.40 -2.49
C PRO A 113 19.41 -18.91 -3.55
N GLU A 114 19.59 -20.23 -3.65
CA GLU A 114 20.48 -20.85 -4.63
C GLU A 114 19.78 -21.10 -5.98
N ALA A 115 18.46 -20.93 -6.04
CA ALA A 115 17.69 -21.18 -7.26
C ALA A 115 17.71 -19.96 -8.21
N PRO A 116 17.75 -20.19 -9.54
CA PRO A 116 17.76 -19.10 -10.52
C PRO A 116 16.51 -18.23 -10.52
N ASP A 117 15.37 -18.78 -10.11
CA ASP A 117 14.06 -18.14 -10.01
C ASP A 117 13.71 -17.74 -8.57
N TYR A 118 14.73 -17.57 -7.72
CA TYR A 118 14.58 -17.15 -6.34
C TYR A 118 13.84 -15.83 -6.20
N TYR A 119 12.79 -15.84 -5.39
CA TYR A 119 12.06 -14.63 -5.03
C TYR A 119 12.60 -14.03 -3.72
N ASP A 120 13.42 -13.00 -3.84
CA ASP A 120 13.96 -12.27 -2.69
C ASP A 120 12.96 -11.24 -2.15
N TYR A 121 12.23 -11.60 -1.12
CA TYR A 121 11.34 -10.66 -0.45
C TYR A 121 12.05 -9.78 0.59
N TYR A 122 13.24 -10.15 1.06
CA TYR A 122 14.03 -9.33 1.98
C TYR A 122 14.45 -8.01 1.36
N GLY A 123 14.73 -8.01 0.06
CA GLY A 123 15.05 -6.81 -0.72
C GLY A 123 13.85 -5.96 -1.13
N LYS A 124 12.62 -6.31 -0.74
CA LYS A 124 11.42 -5.55 -1.09
C LYS A 124 11.08 -4.51 -0.04
N ASP A 125 10.75 -3.29 -0.47
CA ASP A 125 10.45 -2.16 0.41
C ASP A 125 9.35 -2.48 1.43
N TRP A 126 8.30 -3.21 1.00
CA TRP A 126 7.19 -3.59 1.85
C TRP A 126 7.58 -4.57 2.99
N PHE A 127 8.69 -5.33 2.86
CA PHE A 127 9.22 -6.17 3.93
C PHE A 127 10.29 -5.43 4.74
N ALA A 128 11.18 -4.73 4.05
CA ALA A 128 12.28 -3.99 4.66
C ALA A 128 11.81 -2.89 5.61
N ALA A 129 10.71 -2.20 5.30
CA ALA A 129 10.11 -1.19 6.19
C ALA A 129 9.72 -1.77 7.55
N GLY A 130 9.10 -2.96 7.56
CA GLY A 130 8.77 -3.68 8.80
C GLY A 130 10.00 -4.17 9.54
N LEU A 131 10.94 -4.78 8.82
CA LEU A 131 12.15 -5.37 9.39
C LEU A 131 13.10 -4.32 9.99
N LEU A 132 13.36 -3.23 9.26
CA LEU A 132 14.39 -2.24 9.64
C LEU A 132 13.84 -1.13 10.52
N HIS A 133 12.57 -0.76 10.34
CA HIS A 133 11.99 0.44 10.95
C HIS A 133 10.74 0.16 11.79
N GLN A 134 10.21 -1.07 11.74
CA GLN A 134 8.94 -1.45 12.38
C GLN A 134 7.79 -0.51 11.94
N GLN A 135 7.80 -0.12 10.68
CA GLN A 135 6.82 0.79 10.08
C GLN A 135 5.93 0.07 9.08
N ARG A 136 4.70 0.56 8.94
CA ARG A 136 3.81 0.17 7.85
C ARG A 136 4.35 0.71 6.53
N CYS A 137 4.03 0.04 5.43
CA CYS A 137 4.48 0.40 4.09
C CYS A 137 3.37 0.23 3.06
N ALA A 138 3.35 1.10 2.05
CA ALA A 138 2.56 0.95 0.84
C ALA A 138 3.50 1.12 -0.38
N ALA A 139 4.06 0.02 -0.84
CA ALA A 139 4.97 -0.03 -1.98
C ALA A 139 4.19 -0.03 -3.30
N GLY A 140 4.66 0.73 -4.27
CA GLY A 140 4.01 0.84 -5.58
C GLY A 140 3.55 2.27 -5.88
N PRO A 141 2.69 2.49 -6.90
CA PRO A 141 1.96 1.48 -7.66
C PRO A 141 2.85 0.65 -8.58
N LEU A 142 2.50 -0.62 -8.71
CA LEU A 142 3.20 -1.56 -9.60
C LEU A 142 2.21 -2.54 -10.25
N ILE A 143 2.63 -3.17 -11.36
CA ILE A 143 1.86 -4.27 -11.95
C ILE A 143 2.27 -5.57 -11.27
N ASP A 144 1.30 -6.27 -10.71
CA ASP A 144 1.48 -7.56 -10.06
C ASP A 144 1.62 -8.68 -11.11
N LEU A 145 2.82 -8.79 -11.68
CA LEU A 145 3.12 -9.78 -12.72
C LEU A 145 3.03 -11.24 -12.22
N PRO A 146 3.46 -11.57 -10.98
CA PRO A 146 3.42 -12.95 -10.51
C PRO A 146 2.01 -13.51 -10.31
N CYS A 147 1.01 -12.67 -10.07
CA CYS A 147 -0.32 -13.11 -9.64
C CYS A 147 -1.44 -12.69 -10.58
N SER A 148 -1.69 -11.39 -10.73
CA SER A 148 -2.97 -10.92 -11.23
C SER A 148 -2.91 -10.04 -12.48
N ASN A 149 -1.74 -9.55 -12.86
CA ASN A 149 -1.52 -8.54 -13.91
C ASN A 149 -2.33 -7.24 -13.71
N VAL A 150 -2.76 -6.94 -12.49
CA VAL A 150 -3.43 -5.68 -12.15
C VAL A 150 -2.47 -4.71 -11.48
N CYS A 151 -2.81 -3.42 -11.51
CA CYS A 151 -2.08 -2.38 -10.80
C CYS A 151 -2.45 -2.41 -9.31
N ILE A 152 -1.44 -2.60 -8.46
CA ILE A 152 -1.59 -2.74 -7.00
C ILE A 152 -0.71 -1.79 -6.23
N LEU A 153 -1.07 -1.62 -4.95
CA LEU A 153 -0.18 -1.22 -3.88
C LEU A 153 0.03 -2.44 -2.97
N THR A 154 1.27 -2.86 -2.75
CA THR A 154 1.57 -3.86 -1.72
C THR A 154 1.66 -3.14 -0.37
N CYS A 155 0.61 -3.29 0.42
CA CYS A 155 0.51 -2.73 1.76
C CYS A 155 0.94 -3.76 2.80
N SER A 156 1.72 -3.36 3.79
CA SER A 156 2.19 -4.23 4.87
C SER A 156 2.19 -3.53 6.21
N THR A 157 1.93 -4.31 7.28
CA THR A 157 2.09 -3.88 8.67
C THR A 157 3.01 -4.87 9.39
N PRO A 158 3.98 -4.39 10.21
CA PRO A 158 4.89 -5.26 10.93
C PRO A 158 4.15 -6.02 12.04
N VAL A 159 4.55 -7.27 12.24
CA VAL A 159 4.14 -8.07 13.40
C VAL A 159 5.33 -8.13 14.36
N VAL A 160 5.24 -7.33 15.41
CA VAL A 160 6.26 -7.23 16.46
C VAL A 160 5.68 -7.69 17.78
N VAL A 161 6.32 -8.66 18.43
CA VAL A 161 5.87 -9.22 19.71
C VAL A 161 7.05 -9.22 20.68
N ASP A 162 6.88 -8.61 21.84
CA ASP A 162 7.93 -8.46 22.87
C ASP A 162 9.24 -7.87 22.31
N GLY A 163 9.13 -6.94 21.37
CA GLY A 163 10.27 -6.31 20.69
C GLY A 163 10.92 -7.16 19.59
N VAL A 164 10.42 -8.36 19.31
CA VAL A 164 10.91 -9.24 18.25
C VAL A 164 10.06 -9.02 16.99
N PHE A 165 10.72 -8.72 15.86
CA PHE A 165 10.06 -8.70 14.56
C PHE A 165 9.84 -10.13 14.08
N VAL A 166 8.59 -10.56 14.03
CA VAL A 166 8.19 -11.92 13.60
C VAL A 166 8.04 -11.98 12.07
N GLY A 167 7.61 -10.89 11.48
CA GLY A 167 7.32 -10.77 10.06
C GLY A 167 6.33 -9.66 9.79
N ILE A 168 5.60 -9.76 8.70
CA ILE A 168 4.54 -8.82 8.33
C ILE A 168 3.21 -9.54 8.08
N ALA A 169 2.11 -8.81 8.26
CA ALA A 169 0.84 -9.06 7.59
C ALA A 169 0.73 -8.10 6.41
N GLY A 170 0.40 -8.59 5.23
CA GLY A 170 0.38 -7.78 4.02
C GLY A 170 -0.78 -8.09 3.08
N ALA A 171 -1.08 -7.15 2.19
CA ALA A 171 -2.02 -7.35 1.10
C ALA A 171 -1.62 -6.58 -0.16
N ASP A 172 -1.90 -7.19 -1.30
CA ASP A 172 -1.89 -6.54 -2.60
C ASP A 172 -3.25 -5.87 -2.83
N VAL A 173 -3.27 -4.56 -2.69
CA VAL A 173 -4.47 -3.74 -2.80
C VAL A 173 -4.65 -3.29 -4.24
N ALA A 174 -5.67 -3.80 -4.92
CA ALA A 174 -5.96 -3.42 -6.30
C ALA A 174 -6.39 -1.94 -6.37
N LEU A 175 -5.62 -1.11 -7.07
CA LEU A 175 -5.89 0.33 -7.16
C LEU A 175 -7.25 0.64 -7.76
N ALA A 176 -7.68 -0.10 -8.77
CA ALA A 176 -9.02 0.07 -9.37
C ALA A 176 -10.16 -0.15 -8.37
N LYS A 177 -9.94 -0.95 -7.32
CA LYS A 177 -10.92 -1.18 -6.25
C LYS A 177 -10.79 -0.19 -5.09
N LEU A 178 -9.64 0.46 -4.95
CA LEU A 178 -9.40 1.53 -3.96
C LEU A 178 -9.84 2.90 -4.50
N GLU A 179 -9.80 3.10 -5.81
CA GLU A 179 -10.19 4.35 -6.49
C GLU A 179 -11.56 4.91 -6.03
N PRO A 180 -12.64 4.11 -5.86
CA PRO A 180 -13.92 4.61 -5.38
C PRO A 180 -13.87 5.34 -4.02
N SER A 181 -12.85 5.06 -3.21
CA SER A 181 -12.66 5.73 -1.90
C SER A 181 -11.74 6.95 -2.01
N LEU A 182 -10.79 6.96 -2.94
CA LEU A 182 -9.78 8.04 -3.06
C LEU A 182 -10.21 9.14 -4.07
N LEU A 183 -10.87 8.78 -5.17
CA LEU A 183 -11.15 9.73 -6.24
C LEU A 183 -12.25 10.76 -5.92
N PRO A 184 -13.34 10.42 -5.21
CA PRO A 184 -14.40 11.38 -4.89
C PRO A 184 -13.92 12.59 -4.08
N PRO A 185 -13.11 12.47 -3.01
CA PRO A 185 -12.57 13.63 -2.30
C PRO A 185 -11.70 14.51 -3.22
N MET A 186 -10.87 13.92 -4.07
CA MET A 186 -10.05 14.67 -5.01
C MET A 186 -10.90 15.44 -6.06
N ARG A 187 -11.97 14.83 -6.57
CA ARG A 187 -12.89 15.49 -7.51
C ARG A 187 -13.63 16.69 -6.89
N ARG A 188 -13.94 16.63 -5.58
CA ARG A 188 -14.59 17.73 -4.86
C ARG A 188 -13.69 18.97 -4.69
N LEU A 189 -12.38 18.85 -4.88
CA LEU A 189 -11.49 20.01 -4.93
C LEU A 189 -11.90 20.98 -6.04
N GLY A 190 -12.47 20.50 -7.16
CA GLY A 190 -12.79 21.34 -8.32
C GLY A 190 -11.55 21.89 -9.04
N ALA A 191 -10.37 21.33 -8.75
CA ALA A 191 -9.09 21.64 -9.36
C ALA A 191 -8.37 20.33 -9.72
N PRO A 192 -7.49 20.34 -10.73
CA PRO A 192 -6.68 19.20 -11.07
C PRO A 192 -5.75 18.83 -9.91
N ALA A 193 -5.73 17.57 -9.52
CA ALA A 193 -4.93 17.10 -8.41
C ALA A 193 -4.42 15.67 -8.63
N VAL A 194 -3.25 15.38 -8.06
CA VAL A 194 -2.60 14.07 -8.13
C VAL A 194 -2.11 13.65 -6.76
N LEU A 195 -2.45 12.41 -6.38
CA LEU A 195 -1.92 11.73 -5.21
C LEU A 195 -0.66 10.96 -5.61
N ILE A 196 0.45 11.22 -4.96
CA ILE A 196 1.75 10.63 -5.26
C ILE A 196 2.38 10.00 -4.02
N ASN A 197 3.23 9.01 -4.23
CA ASN A 197 4.07 8.41 -3.21
C ASN A 197 5.38 9.20 -2.96
N ALA A 198 6.23 8.73 -2.05
CA ALA A 198 7.53 9.33 -1.72
C ALA A 198 8.47 9.47 -2.94
N GLU A 199 8.36 8.56 -3.92
CA GLU A 199 9.14 8.58 -5.16
C GLU A 199 8.53 9.45 -6.26
N ARG A 200 7.46 10.18 -5.94
CA ARG A 200 6.66 10.98 -6.89
C ARG A 200 5.96 10.15 -7.97
N ARG A 201 5.70 8.87 -7.71
CA ARG A 201 4.85 8.06 -8.60
C ARG A 201 3.39 8.36 -8.34
N VAL A 202 2.65 8.54 -9.40
CA VAL A 202 1.20 8.76 -9.37
C VAL A 202 0.50 7.52 -8.85
N ILE A 203 -0.14 7.64 -7.70
CA ILE A 203 -1.05 6.63 -7.15
C ILE A 203 -2.41 6.78 -7.85
N LEU A 204 -2.94 8.00 -7.86
CA LEU A 204 -4.22 8.34 -8.48
C LEU A 204 -4.25 9.81 -8.87
N SER A 205 -5.02 10.16 -9.91
CA SER A 205 -5.30 11.54 -10.30
C SER A 205 -6.78 11.73 -10.64
N ASN A 206 -7.30 12.94 -10.40
CA ASN A 206 -8.60 13.36 -10.89
C ASN A 206 -8.53 14.05 -12.27
N ASP A 207 -7.35 14.09 -12.89
CA ASP A 207 -7.08 14.76 -14.17
C ASP A 207 -6.28 13.83 -15.10
N ALA A 208 -6.62 13.80 -16.38
CA ALA A 208 -6.03 12.92 -17.36
C ALA A 208 -4.55 13.27 -17.73
N ARG A 209 -4.04 14.38 -17.24
CA ARG A 209 -2.62 14.76 -17.42
C ARG A 209 -1.66 13.79 -16.73
N TRP A 210 -2.11 13.07 -15.71
CA TRP A 210 -1.27 12.17 -14.93
C TRP A 210 -1.85 10.76 -14.92
N THR A 211 -1.03 9.82 -15.35
CA THR A 211 -1.38 8.40 -15.39
C THR A 211 -0.79 7.67 -14.20
N THR A 212 -1.56 6.77 -13.59
CA THR A 212 -1.10 5.90 -12.49
C THR A 212 0.22 5.21 -12.84
N GLY A 213 1.19 5.27 -11.94
CA GLY A 213 2.52 4.68 -12.07
C GLY A 213 3.55 5.59 -12.73
N GLU A 214 3.14 6.64 -13.46
CA GLU A 214 4.11 7.59 -14.01
C GLU A 214 4.75 8.43 -12.88
N ARG A 215 5.91 9.01 -13.16
CA ARG A 215 6.61 9.88 -12.22
C ARG A 215 6.34 11.35 -12.54
N VAL A 216 5.79 12.06 -11.57
CA VAL A 216 5.64 13.53 -11.65
C VAL A 216 7.02 14.19 -11.57
N ALA A 217 7.24 15.26 -12.34
CA ALA A 217 8.46 16.07 -12.27
C ALA A 217 8.73 16.59 -10.84
N ALA A 218 9.96 17.02 -10.58
CA ALA A 218 10.31 17.56 -9.28
C ALA A 218 9.48 18.83 -8.98
N PHE A 219 9.19 19.06 -7.70
CA PHE A 219 8.42 20.24 -7.26
C PHE A 219 9.30 21.47 -7.07
N ASP A 220 10.56 21.41 -7.49
CA ASP A 220 11.58 22.44 -7.41
C ASP A 220 11.93 22.95 -8.83
N GLY A 221 12.16 24.24 -8.97
CA GLY A 221 12.49 24.89 -10.23
C GLY A 221 11.29 25.46 -10.99
N ASP A 222 11.39 25.51 -12.33
CA ASP A 222 10.36 26.14 -13.19
C ASP A 222 8.98 25.43 -13.11
N ASP A 223 8.95 24.16 -12.69
CA ASP A 223 7.72 23.39 -12.54
C ASP A 223 6.93 23.73 -11.26
N GLU A 224 7.56 24.37 -10.26
CA GLU A 224 6.89 24.78 -9.01
C GLU A 224 5.74 25.77 -9.29
N ALA A 225 5.87 26.58 -10.32
CA ALA A 225 4.84 27.53 -10.78
C ALA A 225 3.55 26.84 -11.29
N SER A 226 3.59 25.53 -11.57
CA SER A 226 2.45 24.73 -12.02
C SER A 226 1.59 24.22 -10.89
N TRP A 227 2.05 24.33 -9.64
CA TRP A 227 1.38 23.79 -8.46
C TRP A 227 0.81 24.93 -7.59
N GLN A 228 -0.48 24.81 -7.26
CA GLN A 228 -1.14 25.73 -6.35
C GLN A 228 -0.82 25.40 -4.89
N ASP A 229 -0.75 24.10 -4.57
CA ASP A 229 -0.46 23.61 -3.24
C ASP A 229 0.08 22.14 -3.30
N ILE A 230 0.94 21.79 -2.35
CA ILE A 230 1.44 20.42 -2.16
C ILE A 230 1.33 20.09 -0.68
N VAL A 231 0.44 19.17 -0.35
CA VAL A 231 0.06 18.86 1.02
C VAL A 231 0.44 17.43 1.36
N GLU A 232 1.02 17.23 2.53
CA GLU A 232 1.27 15.89 3.06
C GLU A 232 -0.07 15.22 3.40
N VAL A 233 -0.24 13.96 2.97
CA VAL A 233 -1.41 13.12 3.27
C VAL A 233 -1.08 12.16 4.40
N THR A 234 0.00 11.38 4.25
CA THR A 234 0.47 10.43 5.27
C THR A 234 1.99 10.52 5.36
N ALA A 235 2.50 11.05 6.48
CA ALA A 235 3.94 11.25 6.68
C ALA A 235 4.73 9.93 6.65
N ASP A 236 4.20 8.91 7.28
CA ASP A 236 4.82 7.59 7.39
C ASP A 236 4.90 6.83 6.06
N LEU A 237 3.95 7.05 5.14
CA LEU A 237 3.99 6.50 3.78
C LEU A 237 4.62 7.46 2.76
N GLY A 238 4.91 8.69 3.16
CA GLY A 238 5.43 9.74 2.28
C GLY A 238 4.46 10.18 1.18
N TRP A 239 3.15 9.97 1.38
CA TRP A 239 2.15 10.34 0.37
C TRP A 239 1.83 11.83 0.41
N ARG A 240 1.73 12.43 -0.76
CA ARG A 240 1.41 13.85 -0.93
C ARG A 240 0.32 14.04 -1.97
N LEU A 241 -0.53 15.03 -1.71
CA LEU A 241 -1.52 15.53 -2.65
C LEU A 241 -0.97 16.82 -3.27
N ALA A 242 -0.67 16.79 -4.57
CA ALA A 242 -0.28 17.96 -5.33
C ALA A 242 -1.47 18.49 -6.13
N ILE A 243 -1.80 19.77 -5.93
CA ILE A 243 -2.93 20.46 -6.57
C ILE A 243 -2.37 21.45 -7.60
N ALA A 244 -2.72 21.26 -8.85
CA ALA A 244 -2.20 22.10 -9.91
C ALA A 244 -2.98 23.41 -10.06
N VAL A 245 -2.33 24.39 -10.66
CA VAL A 245 -2.99 25.59 -11.17
C VAL A 245 -3.91 25.18 -12.32
N ALA A 246 -5.17 25.65 -12.29
CA ALA A 246 -6.19 25.34 -13.29
C ALA A 246 -5.90 25.96 -14.68
#